data_11621a73817476150e73dbd69269af2f
#
_entry.id   11621a73817476150e73dbd69269af2f
#
_cell.length_a   1.000
_cell.length_b   1.000
_cell.length_c   1.000
_cell.angle_alpha   90.00
_cell.angle_beta   90.00
_cell.angle_gamma   90.00
#
_symmetry.space_group_name_H-M   'P 1'
#
loop_
_entity.id
_entity.type
_entity.pdbx_description
1 polymer ?
#
loop_
_entity_poly.entity_id
_entity_poly.type
_entity_poly.pdbx_seq_one_letter_code
_entity_poly.pdbx_strand_id
1 'polypeptide(L)'
;MTDFPEALVAELAKKSGVVWVTYDGHPHPVWHEWVGDAVCVVANGDEQPLPGIETQSTVTLVLRSKANRHLVAEAEATVELLTPASEQWDVVTSTLKSGRLNVHDRDNAIEGWSRNSHVVRLVPTGVLTRAEDVPSEIGQSMPQLARR
;
A
#
# COMPACT_ATOMS: atom_id res chain seq x y z
N MET A 1 2.79 21.89 -4.99
CA MET A 1 2.46 20.92 -6.01
C MET A 1 3.04 19.55 -5.77
N THR A 2 4.25 19.52 -5.25
CA THR A 2 4.84 18.23 -4.96
C THR A 2 4.03 17.46 -3.94
N ASP A 3 3.24 18.16 -3.12
CA ASP A 3 2.42 17.48 -2.12
C ASP A 3 1.18 16.84 -2.71
N PHE A 4 0.78 17.24 -3.90
CA PHE A 4 -0.45 16.73 -4.49
C PHE A 4 -0.42 15.22 -4.68
N PRO A 5 0.63 14.63 -5.27
CA PRO A 5 0.65 13.19 -5.42
C PRO A 5 0.65 12.46 -4.09
N GLU A 6 1.36 12.99 -3.12
CA GLU A 6 1.40 12.36 -1.80
C GLU A 6 0.05 12.43 -1.11
N ALA A 7 -0.61 13.58 -1.20
CA ALA A 7 -1.92 13.73 -0.60
C ALA A 7 -2.95 12.81 -1.26
N LEU A 8 -2.89 12.70 -2.58
CA LEU A 8 -3.80 11.84 -3.30
C LEU A 8 -3.60 10.38 -2.91
N VAL A 9 -2.35 9.94 -2.85
CA VAL A 9 -2.05 8.56 -2.47
C VAL A 9 -2.56 8.29 -1.06
N ALA A 10 -2.30 9.20 -0.12
CA ALA A 10 -2.73 9.02 1.25
C ALA A 10 -4.25 8.91 1.34
N GLU A 11 -4.94 9.78 0.63
CA GLU A 11 -6.40 9.79 0.67
C GLU A 11 -6.98 8.49 0.13
N LEU A 12 -6.46 8.03 -1.01
CA LEU A 12 -6.94 6.81 -1.63
C LEU A 12 -6.59 5.59 -0.77
N ALA A 13 -5.39 5.56 -0.21
CA ALA A 13 -4.97 4.44 0.60
C ALA A 13 -5.79 4.33 1.88
N LYS A 14 -6.12 5.46 2.49
CA LYS A 14 -6.92 5.45 3.70
C LYS A 14 -8.33 4.94 3.46
N LYS A 15 -8.87 5.22 2.28
CA LYS A 15 -10.27 4.90 2.00
C LYS A 15 -10.47 3.57 1.30
N SER A 16 -9.39 2.97 0.79
CA SER A 16 -9.48 1.70 0.10
C SER A 16 -9.16 0.56 1.05
N GLY A 17 -9.90 -0.52 0.95
CA GLY A 17 -9.59 -1.71 1.73
C GLY A 17 -8.46 -2.52 1.12
N VAL A 18 -8.24 -2.36 -0.17
CA VAL A 18 -7.26 -3.15 -0.91
C VAL A 18 -6.45 -2.22 -1.80
N VAL A 19 -5.16 -2.46 -1.84
CA VAL A 19 -4.27 -1.82 -2.78
C VAL A 19 -3.57 -2.92 -3.58
N TRP A 20 -3.23 -2.62 -4.84
CA TRP A 20 -2.49 -3.57 -5.66
C TRP A 20 -1.03 -3.18 -5.64
N VAL A 21 -0.18 -4.14 -5.29
CA VAL A 21 1.27 -3.92 -5.25
C VAL A 21 1.84 -4.62 -6.47
N THR A 22 2.42 -3.83 -7.37
CA THR A 22 2.90 -4.36 -8.65
C THR A 22 4.42 -4.31 -8.67
N TYR A 23 5.02 -5.45 -8.97
CA TYR A 23 6.45 -5.57 -9.19
C TYR A 23 6.66 -6.80 -10.07
N ASP A 24 7.77 -6.81 -10.80
CA ASP A 24 8.11 -7.91 -11.71
C ASP A 24 6.96 -8.20 -12.68
N GLY A 25 6.21 -7.17 -13.05
CA GLY A 25 5.12 -7.32 -14.00
C GLY A 25 3.85 -7.95 -13.46
N HIS A 26 3.77 -8.19 -12.16
CA HIS A 26 2.61 -8.86 -11.57
C HIS A 26 1.96 -8.00 -10.49
N PRO A 27 0.64 -7.74 -10.60
CA PRO A 27 -0.09 -7.04 -9.56
C PRO A 27 -0.54 -8.01 -8.46
N HIS A 28 -0.40 -7.58 -7.22
CA HIS A 28 -0.80 -8.38 -6.07
C HIS A 28 -1.78 -7.58 -5.22
N PRO A 29 -3.03 -8.01 -5.09
CA PRO A 29 -3.99 -7.30 -4.24
C PRO A 29 -3.74 -7.64 -2.78
N VAL A 30 -3.66 -6.62 -1.94
CA VAL A 30 -3.39 -6.84 -0.52
C VAL A 30 -4.24 -5.87 0.30
N TRP A 31 -4.65 -6.31 1.49
CA TRP A 31 -5.20 -5.37 2.45
C TRP A 31 -4.04 -4.68 3.16
N HIS A 32 -4.31 -3.50 3.65
CA HIS A 32 -3.26 -2.66 4.18
C HIS A 32 -3.82 -1.69 5.19
N GLU A 33 -2.91 -1.01 5.90
CA GLU A 33 -3.24 0.15 6.72
C GLU A 33 -2.34 1.28 6.32
N TRP A 34 -2.87 2.48 6.37
CA TRP A 34 -2.07 3.68 6.16
C TRP A 34 -1.54 4.12 7.53
N VAL A 35 -0.23 4.09 7.70
CA VAL A 35 0.39 4.44 8.97
C VAL A 35 1.46 5.48 8.70
N GLY A 36 1.31 6.66 9.31
CA GLY A 36 2.24 7.73 9.09
C GLY A 36 2.20 8.19 7.64
N ASP A 37 3.21 7.85 6.88
CA ASP A 37 3.34 8.28 5.51
C ASP A 37 3.48 7.07 4.56
N ALA A 38 2.99 5.92 4.96
CA ALA A 38 3.23 4.71 4.20
C ALA A 38 2.03 3.78 4.19
N VAL A 39 1.93 3.01 3.12
CA VAL A 39 1.04 1.86 3.03
C VAL A 39 1.75 0.71 3.72
N CYS A 40 1.17 0.17 4.77
CA CYS A 40 1.80 -0.89 5.55
C CYS A 40 1.04 -2.19 5.35
N VAL A 41 1.79 -3.28 5.17
CA VAL A 41 1.21 -4.60 4.93
C VAL A 41 1.99 -5.63 5.72
N VAL A 42 1.33 -6.74 6.03
CA VAL A 42 2.02 -7.93 6.52
C VAL A 42 1.79 -9.01 5.48
N ALA A 43 2.88 -9.64 5.05
CA ALA A 43 2.84 -10.53 3.90
C ALA A 43 3.65 -11.79 4.14
N ASN A 44 3.29 -12.82 3.37
CA ASN A 44 3.98 -14.10 3.38
C ASN A 44 3.77 -14.86 4.68
N GLY A 45 4.34 -16.03 4.79
CA GLY A 45 4.02 -16.89 5.92
C GLY A 45 2.55 -17.29 5.85
N ASP A 46 1.84 -17.06 6.95
CA ASP A 46 0.41 -17.34 7.00
C ASP A 46 -0.43 -16.15 6.56
N GLU A 47 0.23 -15.09 6.08
CA GLU A 47 -0.46 -13.89 5.65
C GLU A 47 -0.53 -13.85 4.13
N GLN A 48 -1.03 -12.73 3.61
CA GLN A 48 -1.23 -12.60 2.17
C GLN A 48 0.09 -12.70 1.41
N PRO A 49 0.07 -13.28 0.21
CA PRO A 49 1.33 -13.54 -0.49
C PRO A 49 1.85 -12.30 -1.23
N LEU A 50 3.11 -11.99 -0.97
CA LEU A 50 3.89 -11.04 -1.76
C LEU A 50 5.25 -11.67 -1.99
N PRO A 51 5.30 -12.64 -2.90
CA PRO A 51 6.55 -13.40 -3.08
C PRO A 51 7.68 -12.52 -3.58
N GLY A 52 8.81 -12.59 -2.90
CA GLY A 52 9.99 -11.84 -3.31
C GLY A 52 9.95 -10.36 -2.98
N ILE A 53 8.96 -9.90 -2.20
CA ILE A 53 8.88 -8.47 -1.87
C ILE A 53 10.16 -8.00 -1.18
N GLU A 54 10.79 -8.88 -0.44
CA GLU A 54 12.00 -8.51 0.30
C GLU A 54 13.18 -8.21 -0.62
N THR A 55 13.08 -8.57 -1.89
CA THR A 55 14.16 -8.30 -2.85
C THR A 55 13.91 -7.04 -3.65
N GLN A 56 12.77 -6.40 -3.47
CA GLN A 56 12.41 -5.22 -4.26
C GLN A 56 12.85 -3.96 -3.53
N SER A 57 13.40 -3.01 -4.27
CA SER A 57 13.69 -1.69 -3.69
C SER A 57 12.51 -0.75 -3.88
N THR A 58 11.79 -0.87 -4.99
CA THR A 58 10.60 -0.07 -5.24
C THR A 58 9.52 -0.96 -5.86
N VAL A 59 8.28 -0.52 -5.69
CA VAL A 59 7.12 -1.17 -6.32
C VAL A 59 6.19 -0.08 -6.81
N THR A 60 5.17 -0.48 -7.56
CA THR A 60 4.12 0.44 -7.98
C THR A 60 2.84 0.09 -7.21
N LEU A 61 2.27 1.10 -6.56
CA LEU A 61 0.99 0.95 -5.89
C LEU A 61 -0.11 1.36 -6.85
N VAL A 62 -1.08 0.49 -7.04
CA VAL A 62 -2.24 0.80 -7.87
C VAL A 62 -3.41 1.04 -6.93
N LEU A 63 -3.94 2.25 -6.97
CA LEU A 63 -4.95 2.72 -6.04
C LEU A 63 -6.22 3.03 -6.81
N ARG A 64 -7.35 2.53 -6.33
CA ARG A 64 -8.61 2.70 -7.01
C ARG A 64 -9.62 3.35 -6.09
N SER A 65 -10.53 4.07 -6.69
CA SER A 65 -11.64 4.63 -5.94
C SER A 65 -12.55 3.51 -5.46
N LYS A 66 -12.88 3.53 -4.18
CA LYS A 66 -13.79 2.54 -3.62
C LYS A 66 -15.17 2.67 -4.23
N ALA A 67 -15.57 3.89 -4.55
CA ALA A 67 -16.93 4.14 -5.02
C ALA A 67 -17.19 3.57 -6.40
N ASN A 68 -16.24 3.73 -7.32
CA ASN A 68 -16.48 3.34 -8.71
C ASN A 68 -15.52 2.30 -9.22
N ARG A 69 -14.52 1.93 -8.44
CA ARG A 69 -13.57 0.87 -8.78
C ARG A 69 -12.71 1.16 -10.00
N HIS A 70 -12.72 2.37 -10.47
CA HIS A 70 -11.85 2.75 -11.58
C HIS A 70 -10.45 2.97 -11.07
N LEU A 71 -9.47 2.75 -11.95
CA LEU A 71 -8.11 3.09 -11.63
C LEU A 71 -8.01 4.59 -11.43
N VAL A 72 -7.46 5.01 -10.32
CA VAL A 72 -7.28 6.41 -10.03
C VAL A 72 -5.83 6.82 -10.12
N ALA A 73 -4.92 6.03 -9.57
CA ALA A 73 -3.52 6.42 -9.56
C ALA A 73 -2.62 5.21 -9.49
N GLU A 74 -1.44 5.33 -10.11
CA GLU A 74 -0.33 4.40 -9.91
C GLU A 74 0.82 5.22 -9.38
N ALA A 75 1.32 4.83 -8.24
CA ALA A 75 2.33 5.61 -7.53
C ALA A 75 3.52 4.74 -7.19
N GLU A 76 4.72 5.28 -7.38
CA GLU A 76 5.93 4.59 -6.98
C GLU A 76 6.09 4.61 -5.47
N ALA A 77 6.55 3.52 -4.90
CA ALA A 77 6.81 3.45 -3.47
C ALA A 77 8.09 2.69 -3.20
N THR A 78 8.81 3.14 -2.18
CA THR A 78 10.01 2.47 -1.71
C THR A 78 9.62 1.36 -0.74
N VAL A 79 10.31 0.23 -0.82
CA VAL A 79 10.04 -0.92 0.04
C VAL A 79 10.94 -0.86 1.26
N GLU A 80 10.34 -0.86 2.45
CA GLU A 80 11.07 -0.91 3.72
C GLU A 80 10.60 -2.12 4.50
N LEU A 81 11.52 -3.01 4.82
CA LEU A 81 11.21 -4.17 5.64
C LEU A 81 11.43 -3.80 7.09
N LEU A 82 10.43 -4.08 7.93
CA LEU A 82 10.53 -3.77 9.35
C LEU A 82 10.91 -5.02 10.13
N THR A 83 11.66 -4.81 11.20
CA THR A 83 11.99 -5.85 12.17
C THR A 83 11.61 -5.34 13.55
N PRO A 84 11.57 -6.21 14.56
CA PRO A 84 11.27 -5.74 15.91
C PRO A 84 12.20 -4.64 16.42
N ALA A 85 13.37 -4.48 15.80
CA ALA A 85 14.29 -3.42 16.18
C ALA A 85 13.98 -2.10 15.49
N SER A 86 13.09 -2.09 14.50
CA SER A 86 12.75 -0.87 13.78
C SER A 86 11.92 0.07 14.65
N GLU A 87 12.15 1.37 14.50
CA GLU A 87 11.40 2.36 15.27
C GLU A 87 9.90 2.25 15.05
N GLN A 88 9.51 1.97 13.81
CA GLN A 88 8.09 1.95 13.46
C GLN A 88 7.42 0.61 13.77
N TRP A 89 8.18 -0.38 14.23
CA TRP A 89 7.64 -1.73 14.38
C TRP A 89 6.37 -1.75 15.22
N ASP A 90 6.42 -1.12 16.41
CA ASP A 90 5.30 -1.21 17.33
C ASP A 90 4.05 -0.55 16.78
N VAL A 91 4.18 0.65 16.23
CA VAL A 91 3.00 1.37 15.76
C VAL A 91 2.43 0.69 14.52
N VAL A 92 3.28 0.21 13.62
CA VAL A 92 2.81 -0.43 12.41
C VAL A 92 2.14 -1.76 12.72
N THR A 93 2.78 -2.60 13.52
CA THR A 93 2.21 -3.92 13.80
C THR A 93 0.94 -3.81 14.63
N SER A 94 0.89 -2.86 15.56
CA SER A 94 -0.32 -2.66 16.35
C SER A 94 -1.48 -2.21 15.48
N THR A 95 -1.21 -1.30 14.55
CA THR A 95 -2.25 -0.82 13.65
C THR A 95 -2.72 -1.92 12.72
N LEU A 96 -1.79 -2.71 12.18
CA LEU A 96 -2.17 -3.81 11.30
C LEU A 96 -3.01 -4.85 12.06
N LYS A 97 -2.63 -5.16 13.27
CA LYS A 97 -3.38 -6.12 14.08
C LYS A 97 -4.79 -5.61 14.36
N SER A 98 -4.90 -4.33 14.71
CA SER A 98 -6.21 -3.74 15.02
C SER A 98 -7.12 -3.70 13.81
N GLY A 99 -6.56 -3.48 12.64
CA GLY A 99 -7.34 -3.37 11.42
C GLY A 99 -7.74 -4.69 10.81
N ARG A 100 -7.16 -5.79 11.26
CA ARG A 100 -7.42 -7.08 10.65
C ARG A 100 -8.34 -7.91 11.55
N LEU A 101 -9.52 -8.23 11.02
CA LEU A 101 -10.51 -8.95 11.82
C LEU A 101 -10.26 -10.44 11.89
N ASN A 102 -9.65 -11.00 10.86
CA ASN A 102 -9.49 -12.46 10.74
C ASN A 102 -8.05 -12.90 10.91
N VAL A 103 -7.32 -12.23 11.78
CA VAL A 103 -5.94 -12.61 11.99
C VAL A 103 -5.88 -13.96 12.71
N HIS A 104 -5.03 -14.84 12.21
CA HIS A 104 -4.82 -16.15 12.81
C HIS A 104 -4.04 -15.97 14.10
N ASP A 105 -4.50 -16.65 15.17
CA ASP A 105 -3.85 -16.61 16.47
C ASP A 105 -3.58 -15.16 16.91
N ARG A 106 -4.67 -14.45 17.14
CA ARG A 106 -4.62 -13.02 17.37
C ARG A 106 -3.68 -12.62 18.50
N ASP A 107 -3.61 -13.41 19.57
CA ASP A 107 -2.79 -13.05 20.72
C ASP A 107 -1.30 -13.09 20.41
N ASN A 108 -0.90 -13.92 19.46
CA ASN A 108 0.52 -14.12 19.12
C ASN A 108 0.84 -13.61 17.71
N ALA A 109 -0.08 -12.81 17.12
CA ALA A 109 0.06 -12.43 15.72
C ALA A 109 1.36 -11.68 15.44
N ILE A 110 1.66 -10.68 16.26
CA ILE A 110 2.83 -9.84 16.00
C ILE A 110 4.11 -10.64 16.12
N GLU A 111 4.19 -11.51 17.12
CA GLU A 111 5.35 -12.35 17.27
C GLU A 111 5.50 -13.31 16.09
N GLY A 112 4.39 -13.87 15.64
CA GLY A 112 4.40 -14.74 14.47
C GLY A 112 4.85 -14.00 13.23
N TRP A 113 4.43 -12.76 13.06
CA TRP A 113 4.84 -11.97 11.92
C TRP A 113 6.34 -11.74 11.93
N SER A 114 6.93 -11.53 13.10
CA SER A 114 8.36 -11.29 13.19
C SER A 114 9.18 -12.50 12.75
N ARG A 115 8.61 -13.69 12.89
CA ARG A 115 9.32 -14.93 12.56
C ARG A 115 8.99 -15.48 11.19
N ASN A 116 7.75 -15.33 10.75
CA ASN A 116 7.27 -16.08 9.58
C ASN A 116 6.82 -15.20 8.43
N SER A 117 6.66 -13.91 8.66
CA SER A 117 6.09 -13.03 7.65
C SER A 117 6.99 -11.82 7.45
N HIS A 118 6.64 -10.99 6.48
CA HIS A 118 7.32 -9.72 6.25
C HIS A 118 6.36 -8.59 6.60
N VAL A 119 6.78 -7.71 7.51
CA VAL A 119 6.06 -6.48 7.79
C VAL A 119 6.74 -5.39 6.98
N VAL A 120 5.99 -4.77 6.08
CA VAL A 120 6.56 -3.94 5.04
C VAL A 120 5.89 -2.57 5.05
N ARG A 121 6.70 -1.52 4.97
CA ARG A 121 6.22 -0.17 4.72
C ARG A 121 6.50 0.15 3.26
N LEU A 122 5.46 0.56 2.55
CA LEU A 122 5.58 1.00 1.16
C LEU A 122 5.41 2.51 1.18
N VAL A 123 6.53 3.21 1.03
CA VAL A 123 6.58 4.65 1.23
C VAL A 123 6.52 5.34 -0.13
N PRO A 124 5.43 6.07 -0.42
CA PRO A 124 5.33 6.77 -1.70
C PRO A 124 6.48 7.74 -1.89
N THR A 125 7.04 7.74 -3.09
CA THR A 125 8.17 8.60 -3.41
C THR A 125 7.75 9.98 -3.91
N GLY A 126 6.46 10.16 -4.18
CA GLY A 126 5.96 11.38 -4.78
C GLY A 126 5.82 11.28 -6.29
N VAL A 127 6.22 10.17 -6.87
CA VAL A 127 6.12 9.98 -8.32
C VAL A 127 4.84 9.24 -8.63
N LEU A 128 3.97 9.88 -9.42
CA LEU A 128 2.79 9.23 -9.98
C LEU A 128 3.15 8.78 -11.38
N THR A 129 3.09 7.47 -11.62
CA THR A 129 3.37 6.95 -12.94
C THR A 129 2.13 6.99 -13.82
N ARG A 130 0.94 7.12 -13.20
CA ARG A 130 -0.31 7.17 -13.93
C ARG A 130 -1.40 7.69 -13.03
N ALA A 131 -2.33 8.48 -13.60
CA ALA A 131 -3.50 8.97 -12.87
C ALA A 131 -4.65 9.05 -13.86
N GLU A 132 -5.76 8.39 -13.49
CA GLU A 132 -6.96 8.37 -14.32
C GLU A 132 -8.17 8.47 -13.40
N ASP A 133 -9.27 8.99 -13.96
CA ASP A 133 -10.53 9.07 -13.22
C ASP A 133 -10.40 9.82 -11.91
N VAL A 134 -9.50 10.79 -11.90
CA VAL A 134 -9.37 11.68 -10.76
C VAL A 134 -10.62 12.54 -10.66
N PRO A 135 -10.77 13.30 -9.55
CA PRO A 135 -11.96 14.13 -9.38
C PRO A 135 -12.29 14.94 -10.62
N SER A 136 -13.58 15.19 -10.83
CA SER A 136 -14.07 15.66 -12.10
C SER A 136 -13.35 16.90 -12.63
N GLU A 137 -13.07 17.86 -11.79
CA GLU A 137 -12.41 19.05 -12.27
C GLU A 137 -11.00 18.77 -12.76
N ILE A 138 -10.32 17.83 -12.13
CA ILE A 138 -8.99 17.43 -12.57
C ILE A 138 -9.10 16.54 -13.79
N GLY A 139 -10.06 15.65 -13.79
CA GLY A 139 -10.27 14.76 -14.92
C GLY A 139 -10.54 15.53 -16.19
N GLN A 140 -11.27 16.60 -16.10
CA GLN A 140 -11.58 17.40 -17.26
C GLN A 140 -10.34 18.09 -17.81
N SER A 141 -9.44 18.48 -16.95
CA SER A 141 -8.23 19.15 -17.40
C SER A 141 -7.20 18.18 -17.95
N MET A 142 -7.43 16.86 -17.84
CA MET A 142 -6.48 15.86 -18.29
C MET A 142 -7.15 14.78 -19.12
N PRO A 143 -7.89 15.19 -20.16
CA PRO A 143 -8.63 14.20 -20.93
C PRO A 143 -7.73 13.21 -21.66
N GLN A 144 -6.52 13.61 -22.01
CA GLN A 144 -5.62 12.69 -22.70
C GLN A 144 -5.23 11.53 -21.80
N LEU A 145 -5.03 11.80 -20.55
CA LEU A 145 -4.69 10.73 -19.61
C LEU A 145 -5.82 9.74 -19.47
N ALA A 146 -7.03 10.25 -19.42
CA ALA A 146 -8.17 9.38 -19.26
C ALA A 146 -8.34 8.42 -20.43
N ARG A 147 -7.83 8.77 -21.57
CA ARG A 147 -7.97 7.95 -22.76
C ARG A 147 -6.86 6.94 -22.95
N ARG A 148 -5.89 6.98 -22.13
CA ARG A 148 -4.81 6.02 -22.27
C ARG A 148 -5.26 4.62 -21.93
#